data_0e23da5bd164e62a84daaf6bded21ce9
#
_entry.id   0e23da5bd164e62a84daaf6bded21ce9
#
_cell.length_a   1.000
_cell.length_b   1.000
_cell.length_c   1.000
_cell.angle_alpha   90.00
_cell.angle_beta   90.00
_cell.angle_gamma   90.00
#
_symmetry.space_group_name_H-M   'P 1'
#
loop_
_entity.id
_entity.type
_entity.pdbx_description
1 polymer ?
#
loop_
_entity_poly.entity_id
_entity_poly.type
_entity_poly.pdbx_seq_one_letter_code
_entity_poly.pdbx_strand_id
1 'polypeptide(L)'
;GNSPESLAAVNVARTVCKNIKFLNLTCAPEGKLAVESANDSNALTVLIPRANDKGFAMTGSYTCMELLSTLIFDEASDEQKAAWVEAAAVMGENVVAREEEVAAFLSGDYTRVTYLGSGSFGGLAQEAQLKILELAHGLTATSYDTSMGYRHGPKSFVDDKTLVFVFVNNDPYTRQYDLDILHEIGGDEIAMKTIAVQQ
;
A
#
# COMPACT_ATOMS: atom_id res chain seq x y z
N GLY A 1 12.36 -11.59 3.67
CA GLY A 1 12.85 -12.92 3.37
C GLY A 1 13.10 -13.83 4.57
N ASN A 2 12.87 -13.32 5.81
CA ASN A 2 13.05 -14.12 7.05
C ASN A 2 11.73 -14.36 7.77
N SER A 3 10.61 -13.81 7.31
CA SER A 3 9.34 -13.98 8.01
C SER A 3 8.92 -15.46 8.02
N PRO A 4 8.51 -15.99 9.18
CA PRO A 4 8.06 -17.37 9.27
C PRO A 4 6.90 -17.70 8.34
N GLU A 5 6.02 -16.72 8.10
CA GLU A 5 4.86 -16.85 7.24
C GLU A 5 5.25 -17.08 5.78
N SER A 6 6.25 -16.36 5.26
CA SER A 6 6.74 -16.55 3.88
C SER A 6 7.32 -17.94 3.68
N LEU A 7 8.11 -18.42 4.65
CA LEU A 7 8.69 -19.78 4.62
C LEU A 7 7.59 -20.85 4.73
N ALA A 8 6.63 -20.65 5.63
CA ALA A 8 5.50 -21.54 5.79
C ALA A 8 4.64 -21.61 4.52
N ALA A 9 4.38 -20.46 3.87
CA ALA A 9 3.63 -20.40 2.62
C ALA A 9 4.29 -21.22 1.51
N VAL A 10 5.62 -21.10 1.34
CA VAL A 10 6.37 -21.92 0.38
C VAL A 10 6.26 -23.41 0.71
N ASN A 11 6.42 -23.79 1.97
CA ASN A 11 6.34 -25.18 2.39
C ASN A 11 4.94 -25.77 2.20
N VAL A 12 3.89 -25.04 2.54
CA VAL A 12 2.50 -25.46 2.31
C VAL A 12 2.23 -25.60 0.82
N ALA A 13 2.63 -24.61 0.01
CA ALA A 13 2.43 -24.65 -1.42
C ALA A 13 3.12 -25.87 -2.07
N ARG A 14 4.33 -26.24 -1.64
CA ARG A 14 5.02 -27.47 -2.09
C ARG A 14 4.25 -28.75 -1.74
N THR A 15 3.55 -28.74 -0.63
CA THR A 15 2.79 -29.89 -0.17
C THR A 15 1.48 -30.08 -0.93
N VAL A 16 0.77 -28.97 -1.21
CA VAL A 16 -0.59 -29.02 -1.78
C VAL A 16 -0.63 -28.84 -3.31
N CYS A 17 0.39 -28.24 -3.91
CA CYS A 17 0.41 -27.96 -5.34
C CYS A 17 1.43 -28.88 -6.04
N LYS A 18 0.96 -29.59 -7.10
CA LYS A 18 1.83 -30.36 -7.97
C LYS A 18 2.47 -29.43 -9.02
N ASN A 19 3.75 -29.69 -9.33
CA ASN A 19 4.49 -28.96 -10.39
C ASN A 19 4.53 -27.43 -10.17
N ILE A 20 4.57 -26.99 -8.93
CA ILE A 20 4.66 -25.56 -8.59
C ILE A 20 6.02 -24.98 -8.95
N LYS A 21 6.02 -23.74 -9.41
CA LYS A 21 7.21 -22.90 -9.52
C LYS A 21 7.03 -21.66 -8.66
N PHE A 22 8.14 -21.16 -8.14
CA PHE A 22 8.14 -20.00 -7.26
C PHE A 22 8.87 -18.83 -7.91
N LEU A 23 8.25 -17.67 -7.82
CA LEU A 23 8.91 -16.37 -8.01
C LEU A 23 9.01 -15.71 -6.65
N ASN A 24 10.22 -15.62 -6.10
CA ASN A 24 10.49 -15.00 -4.82
C ASN A 24 10.98 -13.57 -5.04
N LEU A 25 10.26 -12.59 -4.53
CA LEU A 25 10.69 -11.18 -4.49
C LEU A 25 11.12 -10.86 -3.06
N THR A 26 12.36 -10.44 -2.85
CA THR A 26 12.86 -10.13 -1.51
C THR A 26 13.95 -9.06 -1.53
N CYS A 27 14.00 -8.26 -0.46
CA CYS A 27 15.03 -7.24 -0.25
C CYS A 27 16.22 -7.76 0.56
N ALA A 28 16.15 -8.99 1.10
CA ALA A 28 17.17 -9.57 1.96
C ALA A 28 17.93 -10.70 1.26
N PRO A 29 19.11 -10.44 0.69
CA PRO A 29 19.90 -11.47 -0.03
C PRO A 29 20.36 -12.60 0.89
N GLU A 30 20.59 -12.31 2.18
CA GLU A 30 20.97 -13.29 3.21
C GLU A 30 19.75 -13.89 3.93
N GLY A 31 18.54 -13.52 3.52
CA GLY A 31 17.30 -14.02 4.09
C GLY A 31 17.07 -15.49 3.75
N LYS A 32 16.43 -16.23 4.66
CA LYS A 32 16.17 -17.68 4.50
C LYS A 32 15.47 -17.99 3.19
N LEU A 33 14.51 -17.19 2.76
CA LEU A 33 13.79 -17.38 1.49
C LEU A 33 14.76 -17.38 0.29
N ALA A 34 15.70 -16.43 0.25
CA ALA A 34 16.70 -16.35 -0.82
C ALA A 34 17.71 -17.50 -0.75
N VAL A 35 18.21 -17.78 0.45
CA VAL A 35 19.24 -18.83 0.67
C VAL A 35 18.68 -20.22 0.39
N GLU A 36 17.50 -20.55 0.89
CA GLU A 36 16.89 -21.88 0.70
C GLU A 36 16.45 -22.12 -0.75
N SER A 37 16.10 -21.06 -1.49
CA SER A 37 15.72 -21.18 -2.90
C SER A 37 16.89 -21.09 -3.88
N ALA A 38 18.10 -20.78 -3.45
CA ALA A 38 19.25 -20.54 -4.33
C ALA A 38 19.60 -21.74 -5.23
N ASN A 39 19.36 -22.97 -4.76
CA ASN A 39 19.63 -24.21 -5.49
C ASN A 39 18.34 -24.94 -5.91
N ASP A 40 17.19 -24.30 -5.83
CA ASP A 40 15.92 -24.88 -6.23
C ASP A 40 15.62 -24.57 -7.71
N SER A 41 15.64 -25.59 -8.56
CA SER A 41 15.32 -25.46 -9.98
C SER A 41 13.88 -25.01 -10.27
N ASN A 42 13.00 -25.06 -9.28
CA ASN A 42 11.63 -24.61 -9.37
C ASN A 42 11.42 -23.18 -8.80
N ALA A 43 12.50 -22.51 -8.38
CA ALA A 43 12.42 -21.17 -7.83
C ALA A 43 13.29 -20.19 -8.62
N LEU A 44 12.73 -19.01 -8.88
CA LEU A 44 13.46 -17.82 -9.33
C LEU A 44 13.39 -16.79 -8.21
N THR A 45 14.54 -16.32 -7.75
CA THR A 45 14.60 -15.28 -6.72
C THR A 45 15.13 -13.98 -7.32
N VAL A 46 14.33 -12.93 -7.23
CA VAL A 46 14.71 -11.56 -7.62
C VAL A 46 15.00 -10.75 -6.36
N LEU A 47 16.20 -10.17 -6.31
CA LEU A 47 16.70 -9.44 -5.15
C LEU A 47 16.68 -7.94 -5.37
N ILE A 48 16.16 -7.18 -4.39
CA ILE A 48 16.16 -5.72 -4.35
C ILE A 48 16.87 -5.23 -3.08
N PRO A 49 18.18 -5.47 -2.92
CA PRO A 49 18.86 -5.29 -1.63
C PRO A 49 18.89 -3.82 -1.16
N ARG A 50 18.83 -2.85 -2.08
CA ARG A 50 18.78 -1.42 -1.75
C ARG A 50 17.46 -1.00 -1.10
N ALA A 51 16.39 -1.76 -1.29
CA ALA A 51 15.07 -1.52 -0.71
C ALA A 51 14.88 -2.22 0.65
N ASN A 52 15.93 -2.81 1.22
CA ASN A 52 15.84 -3.48 2.53
C ASN A 52 15.76 -2.44 3.65
N ASP A 53 14.57 -2.25 4.19
CA ASP A 53 14.31 -1.30 5.26
C ASP A 53 15.09 -1.65 6.53
N LYS A 54 15.62 -0.62 7.18
CA LYS A 54 16.30 -0.72 8.49
C LYS A 54 15.42 -0.26 9.64
N GLY A 55 14.32 0.42 9.32
CA GLY A 55 13.36 0.94 10.29
C GLY A 55 12.32 -0.10 10.70
N PHE A 56 11.51 0.26 11.70
CA PHE A 56 10.41 -0.58 12.18
C PHE A 56 9.28 -0.68 11.15
N ALA A 57 8.86 0.46 10.56
CA ALA A 57 7.85 0.49 9.51
C ALA A 57 8.50 0.24 8.14
N MET A 58 8.01 -0.76 7.44
CA MET A 58 8.52 -1.20 6.14
C MET A 58 7.86 -0.40 5.02
N THR A 59 8.52 0.64 4.52
CA THR A 59 8.01 1.51 3.46
C THR A 59 8.74 1.31 2.13
N GLY A 60 10.06 1.30 2.14
CA GLY A 60 10.87 1.13 0.94
C GLY A 60 10.75 -0.26 0.32
N SER A 61 10.79 -1.31 1.13
CA SER A 61 10.61 -2.68 0.66
C SER A 61 9.21 -2.92 0.10
N TYR A 62 8.17 -2.40 0.77
CA TYR A 62 6.80 -2.49 0.28
C TYR A 62 6.68 -1.87 -1.11
N THR A 63 7.03 -0.59 -1.24
CA THR A 63 6.91 0.16 -2.51
C THR A 63 7.71 -0.49 -3.65
N CYS A 64 8.95 -0.92 -3.37
CA CYS A 64 9.79 -1.51 -4.41
C CYS A 64 9.34 -2.91 -4.80
N MET A 65 8.82 -3.73 -3.88
CA MET A 65 8.29 -5.05 -4.22
C MET A 65 6.97 -4.95 -4.99
N GLU A 66 6.10 -4.01 -4.63
CA GLU A 66 4.86 -3.73 -5.36
C GLU A 66 5.16 -3.27 -6.80
N LEU A 67 6.05 -2.30 -6.96
CA LEU A 67 6.47 -1.83 -8.28
C LEU A 67 7.11 -2.96 -9.10
N LEU A 68 8.01 -3.75 -8.50
CA LEU A 68 8.65 -4.86 -9.17
C LEU A 68 7.65 -5.93 -9.60
N SER A 69 6.69 -6.29 -8.75
CA SER A 69 5.67 -7.28 -9.11
C SER A 69 4.82 -6.79 -10.28
N THR A 70 4.42 -5.53 -10.27
CA THR A 70 3.70 -4.90 -11.39
C THR A 70 4.52 -4.98 -12.69
N LEU A 71 5.80 -4.60 -12.65
CA LEU A 71 6.67 -4.60 -13.83
C LEU A 71 6.92 -6.01 -14.39
N ILE A 72 6.97 -7.04 -13.54
CA ILE A 72 7.18 -8.42 -13.98
C ILE A 72 5.95 -8.96 -14.72
N PHE A 73 4.76 -8.68 -14.24
CA PHE A 73 3.53 -9.26 -14.78
C PHE A 73 2.83 -8.39 -15.83
N ASP A 74 3.25 -7.14 -16.02
CA ASP A 74 2.72 -6.28 -17.06
C ASP A 74 3.33 -6.60 -18.43
N GLU A 75 2.55 -6.44 -19.51
CA GLU A 75 2.93 -6.75 -20.88
C GLU A 75 3.52 -5.54 -21.65
N ALA A 76 3.64 -4.38 -21.01
CA ALA A 76 4.21 -3.18 -21.62
C ALA A 76 5.68 -3.37 -22.01
N SER A 77 6.18 -2.54 -22.94
CA SER A 77 7.59 -2.57 -23.34
C SER A 77 8.53 -2.14 -22.21
N ASP A 78 9.80 -2.54 -22.28
CA ASP A 78 10.80 -2.17 -21.28
C ASP A 78 11.00 -0.66 -21.19
N GLU A 79 10.88 0.06 -22.30
CA GLU A 79 10.94 1.52 -22.34
C GLU A 79 9.77 2.15 -21.58
N GLN A 80 8.56 1.60 -21.76
CA GLN A 80 7.38 2.07 -21.03
C GLN A 80 7.50 1.79 -19.52
N LYS A 81 7.97 0.60 -19.15
CA LYS A 81 8.22 0.23 -17.76
C LYS A 81 9.26 1.12 -17.09
N ALA A 82 10.35 1.45 -17.81
CA ALA A 82 11.36 2.38 -17.34
C ALA A 82 10.77 3.79 -17.10
N ALA A 83 9.91 4.26 -18.00
CA ALA A 83 9.23 5.54 -17.84
C ALA A 83 8.30 5.56 -16.61
N TRP A 84 7.63 4.47 -16.28
CA TRP A 84 6.80 4.37 -15.08
C TRP A 84 7.64 4.43 -13.79
N VAL A 85 8.79 3.74 -13.77
CA VAL A 85 9.71 3.80 -12.62
C VAL A 85 10.19 5.24 -12.39
N GLU A 86 10.60 5.92 -13.45
CA GLU A 86 11.04 7.32 -13.37
C GLU A 86 9.92 8.24 -12.89
N ALA A 87 8.72 8.09 -13.45
CA ALA A 87 7.56 8.88 -13.03
C ALA A 87 7.22 8.65 -11.55
N ALA A 88 7.25 7.41 -11.08
CA ALA A 88 7.01 7.08 -9.68
C ALA A 88 8.07 7.70 -8.75
N ALA A 89 9.35 7.67 -9.16
CA ALA A 89 10.44 8.27 -8.40
C ALA A 89 10.27 9.80 -8.29
N VAL A 90 9.99 10.47 -9.41
CA VAL A 90 9.76 11.94 -9.43
C VAL A 90 8.54 12.33 -8.59
N MET A 91 7.45 11.55 -8.65
CA MET A 91 6.28 11.80 -7.80
C MET A 91 6.62 11.66 -6.31
N GLY A 92 7.38 10.62 -5.93
CA GLY A 92 7.83 10.43 -4.56
C GLY A 92 8.70 11.58 -4.06
N GLU A 93 9.69 12.01 -4.85
CA GLU A 93 10.54 13.15 -4.52
C GLU A 93 9.73 14.45 -4.34
N ASN A 94 8.75 14.69 -5.20
CA ASN A 94 7.86 15.85 -5.10
C ASN A 94 7.01 15.84 -3.82
N VAL A 95 6.55 14.67 -3.37
CA VAL A 95 5.81 14.55 -2.10
C VAL A 95 6.73 14.82 -0.92
N VAL A 96 7.93 14.22 -0.90
CA VAL A 96 8.93 14.44 0.17
C VAL A 96 9.34 15.90 0.24
N ALA A 97 9.53 16.56 -0.90
CA ALA A 97 9.88 17.99 -0.95
C ALA A 97 8.81 18.93 -0.34
N ARG A 98 7.58 18.44 -0.19
CA ARG A 98 6.45 19.18 0.43
C ARG A 98 6.10 18.68 1.84
N GLU A 99 6.99 17.97 2.51
CA GLU A 99 6.74 17.37 3.81
C GLU A 99 6.19 18.37 4.84
N GLU A 100 6.80 19.57 4.94
CA GLU A 100 6.36 20.61 5.86
C GLU A 100 4.95 21.14 5.52
N GLU A 101 4.62 21.28 4.23
CA GLU A 101 3.30 21.68 3.77
C GLU A 101 2.25 20.63 4.13
N VAL A 102 2.55 19.37 3.87
CA VAL A 102 1.66 18.24 4.20
C VAL A 102 1.48 18.13 5.71
N ALA A 103 2.54 18.25 6.48
CA ALA A 103 2.47 18.22 7.95
C ALA A 103 1.60 19.37 8.50
N ALA A 104 1.76 20.58 7.99
CA ALA A 104 0.93 21.72 8.37
C ALA A 104 -0.55 21.51 7.99
N PHE A 105 -0.80 20.99 6.79
CA PHE A 105 -2.17 20.67 6.34
C PHE A 105 -2.84 19.61 7.20
N LEU A 106 -2.11 18.59 7.62
CA LEU A 106 -2.61 17.49 8.46
C LEU A 106 -2.58 17.82 9.95
N SER A 107 -2.10 18.99 10.37
CA SER A 107 -2.06 19.39 11.76
C SER A 107 -3.48 19.46 12.37
N GLY A 108 -3.61 19.08 13.64
CA GLY A 108 -4.86 19.11 14.38
C GLY A 108 -4.92 18.05 15.47
N ASP A 109 -5.98 18.09 16.27
CA ASP A 109 -6.21 17.16 17.39
C ASP A 109 -7.07 15.97 16.91
N TYR A 110 -6.61 15.28 15.84
CA TYR A 110 -7.28 14.08 15.36
C TYR A 110 -6.91 12.86 16.20
N THR A 111 -7.88 12.00 16.40
CA THR A 111 -7.70 10.71 17.10
C THR A 111 -8.08 9.52 16.24
N ARG A 112 -8.64 9.77 15.06
CA ARG A 112 -9.06 8.75 14.10
C ARG A 112 -8.59 9.07 12.69
N VAL A 113 -8.20 8.04 11.97
CA VAL A 113 -7.85 8.14 10.54
C VAL A 113 -8.49 7.00 9.78
N THR A 114 -9.14 7.33 8.67
CA THR A 114 -9.71 6.36 7.74
C THR A 114 -9.09 6.51 6.37
N TYR A 115 -8.76 5.39 5.75
CA TYR A 115 -8.29 5.33 4.37
C TYR A 115 -9.28 4.56 3.50
N LEU A 116 -9.72 5.16 2.42
CA LEU A 116 -10.64 4.55 1.46
C LEU A 116 -9.96 4.40 0.10
N GLY A 117 -10.16 3.24 -0.53
CA GLY A 117 -9.61 2.98 -1.85
C GLY A 117 -10.32 1.83 -2.54
N SER A 118 -10.69 2.01 -3.80
CA SER A 118 -11.43 1.03 -4.58
C SER A 118 -10.53 0.30 -5.57
N GLY A 119 -10.88 -0.96 -5.91
CA GLY A 119 -10.06 -1.79 -6.78
C GLY A 119 -8.66 -2.04 -6.21
N SER A 120 -7.61 -1.80 -6.98
CA SER A 120 -6.21 -1.93 -6.55
C SER A 120 -5.85 -1.01 -5.36
N PHE A 121 -6.53 0.13 -5.23
CA PHE A 121 -6.31 1.04 -4.11
C PHE A 121 -6.86 0.55 -2.78
N GLY A 122 -7.65 -0.54 -2.75
CA GLY A 122 -8.05 -1.19 -1.51
C GLY A 122 -6.85 -1.73 -0.72
N GLY A 123 -5.87 -2.34 -1.39
CA GLY A 123 -4.61 -2.77 -0.77
C GLY A 123 -3.77 -1.58 -0.29
N LEU A 124 -3.73 -0.47 -1.05
CA LEU A 124 -3.05 0.75 -0.64
C LEU A 124 -3.70 1.38 0.60
N ALA A 125 -5.03 1.41 0.66
CA ALA A 125 -5.77 1.90 1.82
C ALA A 125 -5.46 1.09 3.08
N GLN A 126 -5.38 -0.24 2.96
CA GLN A 126 -4.99 -1.14 4.04
C GLN A 126 -3.55 -0.88 4.50
N GLU A 127 -2.62 -0.75 3.58
CA GLU A 127 -1.21 -0.46 3.89
C GLU A 127 -1.05 0.90 4.57
N ALA A 128 -1.70 1.96 4.07
CA ALA A 128 -1.67 3.28 4.67
C ALA A 128 -2.21 3.27 6.11
N GLN A 129 -3.31 2.55 6.34
CA GLN A 129 -3.88 2.35 7.67
C GLN A 129 -2.89 1.64 8.60
N LEU A 130 -2.24 0.59 8.12
CA LEU A 130 -1.23 -0.15 8.88
C LEU A 130 -0.06 0.74 9.29
N LYS A 131 0.43 1.60 8.40
CA LYS A 131 1.56 2.50 8.71
C LYS A 131 1.22 3.48 9.85
N ILE A 132 0.03 4.06 9.87
CA ILE A 132 -0.37 4.91 10.99
C ILE A 132 -0.54 4.10 12.29
N LEU A 133 -1.14 2.92 12.23
CA LEU A 133 -1.29 2.04 13.38
C LEU A 133 0.07 1.69 14.02
N GLU A 134 1.04 1.32 13.20
CA GLU A 134 2.40 0.96 13.62
C GLU A 134 3.15 2.17 14.20
N LEU A 135 3.21 3.26 13.45
CA LEU A 135 4.03 4.43 13.80
C LEU A 135 3.44 5.24 14.96
N ALA A 136 2.12 5.27 15.10
CA ALA A 136 1.44 5.91 16.23
C ALA A 136 1.28 4.97 17.44
N HIS A 137 1.82 3.75 17.41
CA HIS A 137 1.70 2.76 18.50
C HIS A 137 0.25 2.55 18.96
N GLY A 138 -0.71 2.63 18.04
CA GLY A 138 -2.14 2.51 18.35
C GLY A 138 -2.75 3.70 19.09
N LEU A 139 -2.04 4.82 19.24
CA LEU A 139 -2.58 6.04 19.85
C LEU A 139 -3.66 6.70 18.96
N THR A 140 -3.59 6.47 17.66
CA THR A 140 -4.60 6.90 16.69
C THR A 140 -5.40 5.67 16.24
N ALA A 141 -6.72 5.71 16.41
CA ALA A 141 -7.59 4.65 15.90
C ALA A 141 -7.66 4.73 14.36
N THR A 142 -7.50 3.60 13.70
CA THR A 142 -7.40 3.56 12.23
C THR A 142 -8.41 2.59 11.63
N SER A 143 -8.91 2.92 10.45
CA SER A 143 -9.76 2.05 9.64
C SER A 143 -9.41 2.16 8.15
N TYR A 144 -9.80 1.16 7.38
CA TYR A 144 -9.76 1.20 5.92
C TYR A 144 -10.95 0.45 5.34
N ASP A 145 -11.35 0.80 4.13
CA ASP A 145 -12.39 0.10 3.38
C ASP A 145 -12.34 0.51 1.89
N THR A 146 -13.20 -0.12 1.11
CA THR A 146 -13.56 0.38 -0.22
C THR A 146 -14.59 1.51 -0.10
N SER A 147 -14.65 2.39 -1.09
CA SER A 147 -15.62 3.49 -1.13
C SER A 147 -17.06 2.99 -0.98
N MET A 148 -17.39 1.89 -1.63
CA MET A 148 -18.73 1.29 -1.55
C MET A 148 -18.97 0.58 -0.21
N GLY A 149 -17.99 -0.20 0.29
CA GLY A 149 -18.12 -0.91 1.55
C GLY A 149 -18.30 0.02 2.74
N TYR A 150 -17.62 1.15 2.74
CA TYR A 150 -17.65 2.12 3.84
C TYR A 150 -19.04 2.69 4.13
N ARG A 151 -19.88 2.87 3.11
CA ARG A 151 -21.26 3.35 3.26
C ARG A 151 -22.16 2.42 4.06
N HIS A 152 -21.85 1.13 4.12
CA HIS A 152 -22.72 0.09 4.68
C HIS A 152 -22.49 -0.17 6.18
N GLY A 153 -22.09 0.86 6.93
CA GLY A 153 -21.91 0.78 8.38
C GLY A 153 -20.61 1.39 8.88
N PRO A 154 -19.43 1.06 8.32
CA PRO A 154 -18.15 1.61 8.77
C PRO A 154 -18.07 3.14 8.79
N LYS A 155 -18.86 3.86 7.98
CA LYS A 155 -18.95 5.32 7.98
C LYS A 155 -19.33 5.89 9.36
N SER A 156 -20.00 5.11 10.21
CA SER A 156 -20.30 5.49 11.61
C SER A 156 -19.05 5.69 12.49
N PHE A 157 -17.87 5.27 12.00
CA PHE A 157 -16.59 5.53 12.65
C PHE A 157 -16.17 7.01 12.61
N VAL A 158 -16.71 7.80 11.67
CA VAL A 158 -16.35 9.20 11.47
C VAL A 158 -16.93 10.08 12.57
N ASP A 159 -16.09 10.91 13.18
CA ASP A 159 -16.45 11.98 14.11
C ASP A 159 -15.65 13.27 13.80
N ASP A 160 -15.82 14.29 14.63
CA ASP A 160 -15.17 15.61 14.48
C ASP A 160 -13.64 15.60 14.68
N LYS A 161 -13.08 14.44 15.07
CA LYS A 161 -11.63 14.19 15.21
C LYS A 161 -11.11 13.17 14.19
N THR A 162 -11.84 12.93 13.12
CA THR A 162 -11.47 11.96 12.10
C THR A 162 -10.90 12.65 10.86
N LEU A 163 -9.71 12.18 10.40
CA LEU A 163 -9.19 12.45 9.07
C LEU A 163 -9.65 11.33 8.13
N VAL A 164 -10.23 11.67 7.00
CA VAL A 164 -10.64 10.70 5.99
C VAL A 164 -9.86 10.93 4.70
N PHE A 165 -9.08 9.96 4.28
CA PHE A 165 -8.36 9.96 3.01
C PHE A 165 -9.09 9.08 2.01
N VAL A 166 -9.31 9.58 0.81
CA VAL A 166 -9.87 8.83 -0.31
C VAL A 166 -8.85 8.77 -1.44
N PHE A 167 -8.33 7.59 -1.72
CA PHE A 167 -7.52 7.32 -2.92
C PHE A 167 -8.44 7.24 -4.13
N VAL A 168 -8.47 8.30 -4.91
CA VAL A 168 -9.41 8.43 -6.05
C VAL A 168 -8.85 7.70 -7.26
N ASN A 169 -9.53 6.64 -7.69
CA ASN A 169 -9.10 5.79 -8.78
C ASN A 169 -9.08 6.54 -10.12
N ASN A 170 -8.15 6.17 -11.01
CA ASN A 170 -8.05 6.72 -12.36
C ASN A 170 -8.99 6.04 -13.36
N ASP A 171 -9.48 4.82 -13.07
CA ASP A 171 -10.50 4.17 -13.90
C ASP A 171 -11.81 4.94 -13.82
N PRO A 172 -12.38 5.39 -14.96
CA PRO A 172 -13.57 6.25 -14.96
C PRO A 172 -14.80 5.63 -14.30
N TYR A 173 -14.96 4.30 -14.36
CA TYR A 173 -16.08 3.62 -13.73
C TYR A 173 -15.93 3.58 -12.21
N THR A 174 -14.75 3.22 -11.72
CA THR A 174 -14.46 3.15 -10.27
C THR A 174 -14.40 4.54 -9.65
N ARG A 175 -13.78 5.50 -10.34
CA ARG A 175 -13.60 6.89 -9.90
C ARG A 175 -14.89 7.56 -9.44
N GLN A 176 -16.00 7.34 -10.14
CA GLN A 176 -17.27 7.98 -9.77
C GLN A 176 -17.71 7.63 -8.35
N TYR A 177 -17.49 6.39 -7.91
CA TYR A 177 -17.85 5.95 -6.55
C TYR A 177 -16.92 6.50 -5.48
N ASP A 178 -15.64 6.70 -5.81
CA ASP A 178 -14.68 7.34 -4.92
C ASP A 178 -15.01 8.84 -4.75
N LEU A 179 -15.40 9.51 -5.83
CA LEU A 179 -15.86 10.90 -5.77
C LEU A 179 -17.20 11.04 -5.04
N ASP A 180 -18.11 10.09 -5.21
CA ASP A 180 -19.39 10.09 -4.51
C ASP A 180 -19.20 10.01 -2.98
N ILE A 181 -18.38 9.09 -2.49
CA ILE A 181 -18.12 8.97 -1.05
C ILE A 181 -17.35 10.18 -0.51
N LEU A 182 -16.42 10.75 -1.29
CA LEU A 182 -15.71 11.97 -0.95
C LEU A 182 -16.67 13.15 -0.74
N HIS A 183 -17.61 13.35 -1.66
CA HIS A 183 -18.63 14.37 -1.58
C HIS A 183 -19.62 14.12 -0.43
N GLU A 184 -20.01 12.87 -0.22
CA GLU A 184 -20.93 12.49 0.86
C GLU A 184 -20.33 12.81 2.23
N ILE A 185 -19.10 12.34 2.52
CA ILE A 185 -18.45 12.58 3.81
C ILE A 185 -18.13 14.07 3.98
N GLY A 186 -17.68 14.74 2.92
CA GLY A 186 -17.43 16.17 2.96
C GLY A 186 -18.70 17.00 3.18
N GLY A 187 -19.82 16.57 2.60
CA GLY A 187 -21.13 17.23 2.75
C GLY A 187 -21.80 16.99 4.10
N ASP A 188 -21.45 15.89 4.79
CA ASP A 188 -21.95 15.62 6.15
C ASP A 188 -21.37 16.59 7.20
N GLU A 189 -20.25 17.25 6.90
CA GLU A 189 -19.54 18.22 7.78
C GLU A 189 -19.21 17.66 9.19
N ILE A 190 -19.06 16.33 9.31
CA ILE A 190 -18.74 15.64 10.56
C ILE A 190 -17.24 15.45 10.72
N ALA A 191 -16.56 14.99 9.65
CA ALA A 191 -15.13 14.73 9.67
C ALA A 191 -14.32 16.02 9.90
N MET A 192 -13.22 15.94 10.66
CA MET A 192 -12.29 17.06 10.79
C MET A 192 -11.77 17.51 9.42
N LYS A 193 -11.39 16.56 8.57
CA LYS A 193 -11.01 16.80 7.17
C LYS A 193 -11.35 15.59 6.31
N THR A 194 -11.80 15.87 5.10
CA THR A 194 -11.96 14.87 4.02
C THR A 194 -10.99 15.22 2.90
N ILE A 195 -10.13 14.29 2.53
CA ILE A 195 -8.92 14.53 1.74
C ILE A 195 -8.94 13.60 0.52
N ALA A 196 -8.89 14.18 -0.68
CA ALA A 196 -8.69 13.43 -1.91
C ALA A 196 -7.18 13.24 -2.18
N VAL A 197 -6.77 12.00 -2.43
CA VAL A 197 -5.43 11.68 -2.96
C VAL A 197 -5.60 11.26 -4.41
N GLN A 198 -5.14 12.09 -5.33
CA GLN A 198 -5.32 11.90 -6.78
C GLN A 198 -4.21 12.59 -7.57
N GLN A 199 -4.08 12.19 -8.82
CA GLN A 199 -3.32 12.92 -9.84
C GLN A 199 -4.14 14.05 -10.43
#